data_0c506d5b147110b08114014110973894
#
_entry.id   0c506d5b147110b08114014110973894
#
_cell.length_a   1.000
_cell.length_b   1.000
_cell.length_c   1.000
_cell.angle_alpha   90.00
_cell.angle_beta   90.00
_cell.angle_gamma   90.00
#
_symmetry.space_group_name_H-M   'P 1'
#
loop_
_entity.id
_entity.type
_entity.pdbx_description
1 polymer ?
#
loop_
_entity_poly.entity_id
_entity_poly.type
_entity_poly.pdbx_seq_one_letter_code
_entity_poly.pdbx_strand_id
1 'polypeptide(L)'
;METQIEQIRSFNRAITQRIGVLQDRFLGLGRPLGESRLLFEIGESGIEVRDLRSELGLDSGYLSRLLRSLERQNLIETVASPADARVRFARLTRKGRHEHKELDRRSDDLAHSLLAPLG
;
A
#
# COMPACT_ATOMS: atom_id res chain seq x y z
N MET A 1 -12.02 -2.01 23.11
CA MET A 1 -13.14 -1.80 22.20
C MET A 1 -12.61 -1.37 20.84
N GLU A 2 -12.99 -2.10 19.81
CA GLU A 2 -12.57 -1.72 18.47
C GLU A 2 -13.28 -0.46 18.01
N THR A 3 -12.53 0.46 17.44
CA THR A 3 -13.11 1.66 16.86
C THR A 3 -13.68 1.34 15.49
N GLN A 4 -14.56 2.20 14.99
CA GLN A 4 -15.08 2.07 13.62
C GLN A 4 -13.96 2.11 12.59
N ILE A 5 -12.91 2.88 12.85
CA ILE A 5 -11.75 2.96 11.98
C ILE A 5 -11.03 1.62 11.89
N GLU A 6 -10.86 0.95 13.03
CA GLU A 6 -10.25 -0.38 13.07
C GLU A 6 -11.09 -1.42 12.34
N GLN A 7 -12.40 -1.35 12.47
CA GLN A 7 -13.32 -2.23 11.76
C GLN A 7 -13.25 -2.02 10.26
N ILE A 8 -13.17 -0.77 9.81
CA ILE A 8 -13.03 -0.44 8.39
C ILE A 8 -11.69 -0.96 7.86
N ARG A 9 -10.61 -0.79 8.62
CA ARG A 9 -9.29 -1.31 8.23
C ARG A 9 -9.29 -2.83 8.12
N SER A 10 -9.91 -3.51 9.07
CA SER A 10 -10.05 -4.97 9.04
C SER A 10 -10.86 -5.42 7.83
N PHE A 11 -11.94 -4.73 7.54
CA PHE A 11 -12.79 -5.03 6.39
C PHE A 11 -12.03 -4.84 5.08
N ASN A 12 -11.33 -3.73 4.95
CA ASN A 12 -10.52 -3.44 3.76
C ASN A 12 -9.41 -4.47 3.57
N ARG A 13 -8.80 -4.90 4.66
CA ARG A 13 -7.76 -5.92 4.64
C ARG A 13 -8.33 -7.26 4.18
N ALA A 14 -9.50 -7.64 4.69
CA ALA A 14 -10.18 -8.87 4.30
C ALA A 14 -10.56 -8.85 2.82
N ILE A 15 -11.08 -7.73 2.33
CA ILE A 15 -11.38 -7.55 0.90
C ILE A 15 -10.11 -7.68 0.09
N THR A 16 -9.05 -7.01 0.47
CA THR A 16 -7.77 -7.07 -0.23
C THR A 16 -7.24 -8.49 -0.31
N GLN A 17 -7.34 -9.24 0.78
CA GLN A 17 -6.91 -10.64 0.80
C GLN A 17 -7.76 -11.53 -0.11
N ARG A 18 -9.08 -11.36 -0.09
CA ARG A 18 -9.99 -12.14 -0.95
C ARG A 18 -9.78 -11.88 -2.42
N ILE A 19 -9.49 -10.63 -2.76
CA ILE A 19 -9.28 -10.23 -4.14
C ILE A 19 -7.81 -10.33 -4.52
N GLY A 20 -6.93 -10.68 -3.59
CA GLY A 20 -5.49 -10.69 -3.81
C GLY A 20 -5.08 -11.47 -5.03
N VAL A 21 -5.67 -12.66 -5.22
CA VAL A 21 -5.41 -13.49 -6.41
C VAL A 21 -5.94 -12.81 -7.67
N LEU A 22 -7.03 -12.08 -7.56
CA LEU A 22 -7.62 -11.34 -8.67
C LEU A 22 -6.90 -10.03 -8.92
N GLN A 23 -6.36 -9.39 -7.88
CA GLN A 23 -5.66 -8.11 -8.00
C GLN A 23 -4.43 -8.21 -8.90
N ASP A 24 -3.67 -9.29 -8.81
CA ASP A 24 -2.53 -9.49 -9.69
C ASP A 24 -2.93 -9.46 -11.18
N ARG A 25 -4.18 -9.81 -11.45
CA ARG A 25 -4.73 -9.80 -12.81
C ARG A 25 -5.48 -8.53 -13.15
N PHE A 26 -6.32 -8.04 -12.22
CA PHE A 26 -7.20 -6.91 -12.45
C PHE A 26 -6.52 -5.56 -12.31
N LEU A 27 -5.62 -5.40 -11.35
CA LEU A 27 -4.88 -4.17 -11.22
C LEU A 27 -3.78 -4.06 -12.26
N GLY A 28 -3.35 -5.20 -12.82
CA GLY A 28 -2.61 -5.24 -14.08
C GLY A 28 -1.28 -4.52 -14.10
N LEU A 29 -0.67 -4.28 -12.93
CA LEU A 29 0.60 -3.56 -12.86
C LEU A 29 1.80 -4.49 -12.89
N GLY A 30 1.56 -5.80 -12.98
CA GLY A 30 2.60 -6.80 -13.19
C GLY A 30 3.57 -6.96 -12.02
N ARG A 31 3.15 -6.60 -10.82
CA ARG A 31 4.01 -6.73 -9.65
C ARG A 31 3.34 -7.54 -8.54
N PRO A 32 4.16 -8.13 -7.64
CA PRO A 32 3.63 -8.90 -6.52
C PRO A 32 2.68 -8.07 -5.63
N LEU A 33 1.68 -8.73 -5.08
CA LEU A 33 0.68 -8.10 -4.24
C LEU A 33 1.31 -7.34 -3.06
N GLY A 34 2.36 -7.89 -2.45
CA GLY A 34 3.05 -7.23 -1.35
C GLY A 34 3.59 -5.87 -1.72
N GLU A 35 4.16 -5.75 -2.91
CA GLU A 35 4.68 -4.46 -3.40
C GLU A 35 3.55 -3.48 -3.68
N SER A 36 2.45 -3.94 -4.25
CA SER A 36 1.28 -3.10 -4.51
C SER A 36 0.65 -2.59 -3.22
N ARG A 37 0.53 -3.45 -2.21
CA ARG A 37 0.03 -3.06 -0.90
C ARG A 37 0.92 -2.02 -0.24
N LEU A 38 2.23 -2.22 -0.33
CA LEU A 38 3.18 -1.29 0.25
C LEU A 38 3.08 0.07 -0.43
N LEU A 39 3.03 0.10 -1.74
CA LEU A 39 2.89 1.32 -2.52
C LEU A 39 1.61 2.08 -2.12
N PHE A 40 0.52 1.35 -1.98
CA PHE A 40 -0.76 1.92 -1.58
C PHE A 40 -0.70 2.53 -0.17
N GLU A 41 -0.09 1.81 0.79
CA GLU A 41 -0.01 2.26 2.19
C GLU A 41 0.92 3.45 2.38
N ILE A 42 1.98 3.58 1.57
CA ILE A 42 2.86 4.73 1.65
C ILE A 42 2.08 6.02 1.36
N GLY A 43 1.21 6.00 0.35
CA GLY A 43 0.35 7.12 0.06
C GLY A 43 1.08 8.39 -0.34
N GLU A 44 0.30 9.44 -0.63
CA GLU A 44 0.85 10.69 -1.13
C GLU A 44 1.65 11.49 -0.08
N SER A 45 1.30 11.35 1.20
CA SER A 45 1.98 12.07 2.28
C SER A 45 3.24 11.36 2.77
N GLY A 46 3.46 10.12 2.36
CA GLY A 46 4.56 9.32 2.85
C GLY A 46 4.32 8.79 4.25
N ILE A 47 5.24 7.95 4.74
CA ILE A 47 5.09 7.32 6.05
C ILE A 47 6.47 6.93 6.59
N GLU A 48 6.63 7.00 7.90
CA GLU A 48 7.83 6.46 8.53
C GLU A 48 7.87 4.96 8.37
N VAL A 49 9.05 4.40 8.08
CA VAL A 49 9.21 2.97 7.82
C VAL A 49 8.74 2.13 9.01
N ARG A 50 9.00 2.59 10.23
CA ARG A 50 8.55 1.88 11.44
C ARG A 50 7.02 1.81 11.54
N ASP A 51 6.33 2.85 11.12
CA ASP A 51 4.87 2.88 11.13
C ASP A 51 4.31 1.98 10.04
N LEU A 52 4.95 1.98 8.89
CA LEU A 52 4.58 1.10 7.79
C LEU A 52 4.68 -0.38 8.21
N ARG A 53 5.76 -0.73 8.90
CA ARG A 53 5.95 -2.08 9.42
C ARG A 53 4.85 -2.46 10.41
N SER A 54 4.54 -1.54 11.31
CA SER A 54 3.50 -1.75 12.33
C SER A 54 2.11 -1.89 11.69
N GLU A 55 1.78 -1.00 10.76
CA GLU A 55 0.49 -0.99 10.06
C GLU A 55 0.24 -2.28 9.29
N LEU A 56 1.26 -2.80 8.62
CA LEU A 56 1.13 -3.98 7.79
C LEU A 56 1.46 -5.28 8.53
N GLY A 57 2.01 -5.19 9.74
CA GLY A 57 2.40 -6.36 10.52
C GLY A 57 3.47 -7.20 9.83
N LEU A 58 4.40 -6.56 9.13
CA LEU A 58 5.41 -7.26 8.35
C LEU A 58 6.70 -7.46 9.14
N ASP A 59 7.38 -8.57 8.84
CA ASP A 59 8.75 -8.79 9.27
C ASP A 59 9.67 -7.74 8.66
N SER A 60 10.65 -7.26 9.44
CA SER A 60 11.53 -6.17 9.00
C SER A 60 12.38 -6.54 7.78
N GLY A 61 12.84 -7.80 7.71
CA GLY A 61 13.60 -8.28 6.56
C GLY A 61 12.77 -8.32 5.29
N TYR A 62 11.54 -8.79 5.39
CA TYR A 62 10.61 -8.83 4.27
C TYR A 62 10.26 -7.41 3.81
N LEU A 63 9.95 -6.52 4.75
CA LEU A 63 9.67 -5.12 4.43
C LEU A 63 10.86 -4.47 3.73
N SER A 64 12.08 -4.69 4.23
CA SER A 64 13.28 -4.14 3.60
C SER A 64 13.45 -4.60 2.16
N ARG A 65 13.15 -5.86 1.87
CA ARG A 65 13.21 -6.38 0.50
C ARG A 65 12.19 -5.72 -0.41
N LEU A 66 10.96 -5.54 0.09
CA LEU A 66 9.90 -4.86 -0.67
C LEU A 66 10.27 -3.40 -0.96
N LEU A 67 10.77 -2.70 0.05
CA LEU A 67 11.19 -1.30 -0.11
C LEU A 67 12.30 -1.17 -1.15
N ARG A 68 13.30 -2.06 -1.09
CA ARG A 68 14.38 -2.03 -2.08
C ARG A 68 13.90 -2.31 -3.49
N SER A 69 12.95 -3.23 -3.63
CA SER A 69 12.36 -3.52 -4.94
C SER A 69 11.65 -2.29 -5.51
N LEU A 70 10.87 -1.61 -4.69
CA LEU A 70 10.17 -0.39 -5.11
C LEU A 70 11.13 0.75 -5.41
N GLU A 71 12.23 0.86 -4.64
CA GLU A 71 13.28 1.86 -4.93
C GLU A 71 13.95 1.58 -6.27
N ARG A 72 14.26 0.32 -6.57
CA ARG A 72 14.87 -0.06 -7.86
C ARG A 72 13.95 0.23 -9.03
N GLN A 73 12.65 0.16 -8.81
CA GLN A 73 11.65 0.51 -9.84
C GLN A 73 11.43 2.02 -9.92
N ASN A 74 12.11 2.79 -9.08
CA ASN A 74 12.00 4.25 -9.02
C ASN A 74 10.59 4.72 -8.64
N LEU A 75 9.90 3.94 -7.82
CA LEU A 75 8.55 4.26 -7.37
C LEU A 75 8.52 4.96 -6.02
N ILE A 76 9.53 4.69 -5.19
CA ILE A 76 9.68 5.32 -3.88
C ILE A 76 11.12 5.75 -3.66
N GLU A 77 11.30 6.63 -2.69
CA GLU A 77 12.59 6.93 -2.12
C GLU A 77 12.47 6.90 -0.60
N THR A 78 13.56 6.49 0.06
CA THR A 78 13.63 6.52 1.52
C THR A 78 14.63 7.58 1.92
N VAL A 79 14.20 8.45 2.83
CA VAL A 79 14.98 9.61 3.30
C VAL A 79 14.88 9.69 4.82
N ALA A 80 15.61 10.63 5.42
CA ALA A 80 15.44 10.91 6.83
C ALA A 80 14.04 11.47 7.09
N SER A 81 13.40 11.05 8.18
CA SER A 81 12.07 11.58 8.54
C SER A 81 12.16 13.07 8.83
N PRO A 82 11.18 13.87 8.36
CA PRO A 82 11.13 15.30 8.71
C PRO A 82 11.03 15.54 10.21
N ALA A 83 10.43 14.59 10.95
CA ALA A 83 10.25 14.71 12.40
C ALA A 83 11.49 14.27 13.19
N ASP A 84 12.24 13.28 12.67
CA ASP A 84 13.43 12.76 13.35
C ASP A 84 14.39 12.16 12.31
N ALA A 85 15.55 12.81 12.16
CA ALA A 85 16.54 12.43 11.16
C ALA A 85 17.11 11.01 11.36
N ARG A 86 16.93 10.41 12.54
CA ARG A 86 17.38 9.05 12.82
C ARG A 86 16.40 7.99 12.32
N VAL A 87 15.20 8.40 11.94
CA VAL A 87 14.14 7.51 11.47
C VAL A 87 14.04 7.59 9.96
N ARG A 88 13.86 6.45 9.30
CA ARG A 88 13.69 6.41 7.86
C ARG A 88 12.24 6.72 7.50
N PHE A 89 12.08 7.43 6.40
CA PHE A 89 10.78 7.86 5.88
C PHE A 89 10.67 7.44 4.42
N ALA A 90 9.59 6.74 4.08
CA ALA A 90 9.33 6.33 2.72
C ALA A 90 8.32 7.28 2.07
N ARG A 91 8.62 7.72 0.86
CA ARG A 91 7.72 8.58 0.10
C ARG A 91 7.69 8.18 -1.35
N LEU A 92 6.57 8.45 -2.01
CA LEU A 92 6.41 8.17 -3.42
C LEU A 92 7.21 9.16 -4.25
N THR A 93 7.82 8.66 -5.34
CA THR A 93 8.35 9.50 -6.39
C THR A 93 7.18 9.99 -7.26
N ARG A 94 7.46 10.81 -8.25
CA ARG A 94 6.46 11.22 -9.23
C ARG A 94 5.84 10.02 -9.93
N LYS A 95 6.67 9.07 -10.34
CA LYS A 95 6.22 7.82 -10.96
C LYS A 95 5.39 7.00 -9.98
N GLY A 96 5.83 6.91 -8.73
CA GLY A 96 5.11 6.19 -7.69
C GLY A 96 3.74 6.79 -7.41
N ARG A 97 3.62 8.11 -7.40
CA ARG A 97 2.34 8.78 -7.23
C ARG A 97 1.37 8.47 -8.36
N HIS A 98 1.89 8.42 -9.58
CA HIS A 98 1.08 8.06 -10.74
C HIS A 98 0.51 6.65 -10.60
N GLU A 99 1.34 5.69 -10.23
CA GLU A 99 0.91 4.31 -10.03
C GLU A 99 -0.03 4.17 -8.82
N HIS A 100 0.21 4.93 -7.77
CA HIS A 100 -0.68 4.96 -6.60
C HIS A 100 -2.08 5.39 -6.98
N LYS A 101 -2.20 6.43 -7.78
CA LYS A 101 -3.50 6.90 -8.28
C LYS A 101 -4.20 5.83 -9.12
N GLU A 102 -3.45 5.12 -9.93
CA GLU A 102 -3.98 4.06 -10.76
C GLU A 102 -4.48 2.89 -9.91
N LEU A 103 -3.73 2.51 -8.87
CA LEU A 103 -4.15 1.48 -7.92
C LEU A 103 -5.43 1.89 -7.19
N ASP A 104 -5.49 3.13 -6.73
CA ASP A 104 -6.64 3.66 -6.01
C ASP A 104 -7.89 3.63 -6.90
N ARG A 105 -7.78 4.08 -8.13
CA ARG A 105 -8.87 4.06 -9.10
C ARG A 105 -9.36 2.64 -9.37
N ARG A 106 -8.45 1.71 -9.61
CA ARG A 106 -8.81 0.31 -9.89
C ARG A 106 -9.43 -0.38 -8.68
N SER A 107 -8.95 -0.07 -7.49
CA SER A 107 -9.54 -0.58 -6.26
C SER A 107 -10.96 -0.06 -6.06
N ASP A 108 -11.20 1.21 -6.33
CA ASP A 108 -12.53 1.80 -6.27
C ASP A 108 -13.48 1.18 -7.29
N ASP A 109 -13.04 1.03 -8.52
CA ASP A 109 -13.81 0.40 -9.58
C ASP A 109 -14.20 -1.03 -9.21
N LEU A 110 -13.26 -1.79 -8.64
CA LEU A 110 -13.50 -3.14 -8.21
C LEU A 110 -14.49 -3.19 -7.04
N ALA A 111 -14.33 -2.30 -6.06
CA ALA A 111 -15.25 -2.20 -4.93
C ALA A 111 -16.67 -1.86 -5.41
N HIS A 112 -16.80 -0.92 -6.33
CA HIS A 112 -18.08 -0.60 -6.95
C HIS A 112 -18.69 -1.80 -7.66
N SER A 113 -17.90 -2.53 -8.42
CA SER A 113 -18.33 -3.72 -9.13
C SER A 113 -18.86 -4.80 -8.16
N LEU A 114 -18.19 -4.95 -7.01
CA LEU A 114 -18.58 -5.95 -6.01
C LEU A 114 -19.83 -5.54 -5.22
N LEU A 115 -20.03 -4.24 -5.01
CA LEU A 115 -21.12 -3.72 -4.18
C LEU A 115 -22.35 -3.32 -4.99
N ALA A 116 -22.21 -3.10 -6.28
CA ALA A 116 -23.31 -2.66 -7.14
C ALA A 116 -24.54 -3.58 -7.06
N PRO A 117 -24.42 -4.91 -7.01
CA PRO A 117 -25.59 -5.78 -6.90
C PRO A 117 -26.31 -5.66 -5.57
N LEU A 118 -25.70 -5.06 -4.57
CA LEU A 118 -26.27 -4.90 -3.23
C LEU A 118 -26.97 -3.57 -3.04
N GLY A 119 -26.81 -2.68 -3.99
CA GLY A 119 -27.33 -1.31 -3.93
C GLY A 119 -28.80 -1.15 -4.34
#